data_593d05c5b1a4c23c14ec72749080b477
#
_entry.id   593d05c5b1a4c23c14ec72749080b477
#
_cell.length_a   1.000
_cell.length_b   1.000
_cell.length_c   1.000
_cell.angle_alpha   90.00
_cell.angle_beta   90.00
_cell.angle_gamma   90.00
#
_symmetry.space_group_name_H-M   'P 1'
#
loop_
_entity.id
_entity.type
_entity.pdbx_description
1 polymer ?
#
loop_
_entity_poly.entity_id
_entity_poly.type
_entity_poly.pdbx_seq_one_letter_code
_entity_poly.pdbx_strand_id
1 'polypeptide(L)'
;MKTKKNIIVVGDRVLIDPDAGSDKTSSGLYLPPTVKEKEKVQGGLVVKTGPGYAIPETASDESWKAGGKDVKYLPLQAKEEDYAIFLKDSAMEIEFEEKKYLIVPHSAILALVRTELSEDG
;
A
#
# COMPACT_ATOMS: atom_id res chain seq x y z
N MET A 1 -5.02 -27.00 -18.02
CA MET A 1 -5.24 -25.60 -17.67
C MET A 1 -4.68 -25.32 -16.28
N LYS A 2 -3.80 -24.35 -16.17
CA LYS A 2 -3.18 -24.04 -14.89
C LYS A 2 -3.98 -22.98 -14.18
N THR A 3 -4.24 -23.19 -12.91
CA THR A 3 -4.89 -22.18 -12.08
C THR A 3 -3.83 -21.31 -11.44
N LYS A 4 -4.16 -20.05 -11.28
CA LYS A 4 -3.26 -19.11 -10.64
C LYS A 4 -4.04 -18.35 -9.57
N LYS A 5 -3.44 -18.21 -8.41
CA LYS A 5 -4.03 -17.44 -7.31
C LYS A 5 -3.37 -16.09 -7.23
N ASN A 6 -4.17 -15.08 -6.99
CA ASN A 6 -3.71 -13.71 -6.79
C ASN A 6 -4.25 -13.18 -5.49
N ILE A 7 -3.45 -12.32 -4.87
CA ILE A 7 -3.94 -11.57 -3.73
C ILE A 7 -4.63 -10.32 -4.27
N ILE A 8 -5.87 -10.11 -3.85
CA ILE A 8 -6.59 -8.86 -4.14
C ILE A 8 -6.66 -8.07 -2.85
N VAL A 9 -6.08 -6.89 -2.86
CA VAL A 9 -6.11 -6.03 -1.68
C VAL A 9 -7.42 -5.26 -1.65
N VAL A 10 -8.00 -5.18 -0.48
CA VAL A 10 -9.35 -4.65 -0.30
C VAL A 10 -9.30 -3.31 0.44
N GLY A 11 -10.17 -2.38 0.03
CA GLY A 11 -10.35 -1.13 0.74
C GLY A 11 -9.13 -0.24 0.72
N ASP A 12 -8.82 0.33 1.88
CA ASP A 12 -7.72 1.28 2.03
C ASP A 12 -6.43 0.63 2.51
N ARG A 13 -6.22 -0.62 2.14
CA ARG A 13 -5.04 -1.33 2.57
C ARG A 13 -4.01 -1.45 1.45
N VAL A 14 -2.78 -1.73 1.85
CA VAL A 14 -1.65 -1.80 0.93
C VAL A 14 -0.88 -3.08 1.25
N LEU A 15 -0.50 -3.80 0.21
CA LEU A 15 0.32 -5.00 0.35
C LEU A 15 1.78 -4.61 0.14
N ILE A 16 2.61 -4.93 1.11
CA ILE A 16 4.01 -4.50 1.12
C ILE A 16 4.94 -5.69 1.22
N ASP A 17 6.01 -5.64 0.45
CA ASP A 17 7.09 -6.61 0.50
C ASP A 17 8.20 -6.06 1.41
N PRO A 18 8.32 -6.59 2.63
CA PRO A 18 9.32 -6.06 3.57
C PRO A 18 10.74 -6.43 3.19
N ASP A 19 10.92 -7.47 2.40
CA ASP A 19 12.25 -7.95 2.05
C ASP A 19 12.84 -7.23 0.85
N ALA A 20 12.06 -6.41 0.18
CA ALA A 20 12.51 -5.69 -0.99
C ALA A 20 13.34 -4.46 -0.62
N GLY A 21 13.63 -4.27 0.65
CA GLY A 21 14.44 -3.15 1.09
C GLY A 21 15.39 -3.57 2.17
N SER A 22 16.69 -3.55 1.88
CA SER A 22 17.68 -3.63 2.93
C SER A 22 17.91 -2.22 3.47
N ASP A 23 18.77 -2.09 4.46
CA ASP A 23 19.03 -0.81 5.10
C ASP A 23 19.46 0.28 4.13
N LYS A 24 20.10 -0.12 3.04
CA LYS A 24 20.42 0.81 1.96
C LYS A 24 19.59 0.41 0.77
N THR A 25 18.43 0.97 0.70
CA THR A 25 17.50 0.61 -0.37
C THR A 25 17.82 1.35 -1.65
N SER A 26 17.41 0.79 -2.77
CA SER A 26 17.50 1.47 -4.04
C SER A 26 16.64 2.72 -4.06
N SER A 27 15.76 2.87 -3.07
CA SER A 27 14.94 4.07 -2.93
C SER A 27 15.72 5.28 -2.45
N GLY A 28 16.93 5.07 -1.94
CA GLY A 28 17.73 6.16 -1.40
C GLY A 28 17.36 6.58 0.01
N LEU A 29 16.38 5.93 0.60
CA LEU A 29 15.93 6.28 1.94
C LEU A 29 16.66 5.44 2.96
N TYR A 30 17.12 6.08 4.03
CA TYR A 30 17.79 5.41 5.11
C TYR A 30 17.03 5.65 6.42
N LEU A 31 16.74 4.57 7.11
CA LEU A 31 16.12 4.65 8.43
C LEU A 31 17.16 4.29 9.47
N PRO A 32 17.60 5.27 10.27
CA PRO A 32 18.56 4.98 11.34
C PRO A 32 17.97 3.96 12.33
N PRO A 33 18.82 3.10 12.91
CA PRO A 33 18.34 2.09 13.84
C PRO A 33 17.55 2.67 15.03
N THR A 34 17.93 3.85 15.50
CA THR A 34 17.20 4.49 16.60
C THR A 34 15.79 4.85 16.23
N VAL A 35 15.58 5.29 14.98
CA VAL A 35 14.24 5.60 14.50
C VAL A 35 13.42 4.33 14.37
N LYS A 36 14.03 3.27 13.83
CA LYS A 36 13.33 1.99 13.69
C LYS A 36 12.85 1.45 15.02
N GLU A 37 13.69 1.52 16.04
CA GLU A 37 13.36 0.97 17.34
C GLU A 37 12.43 1.87 18.16
N LYS A 38 12.74 3.15 18.19
CA LYS A 38 11.99 4.09 19.01
C LYS A 38 10.61 4.39 18.45
N GLU A 39 10.55 4.63 17.16
CA GLU A 39 9.31 5.04 16.52
C GLU A 39 8.56 3.84 15.95
N LYS A 40 9.16 2.66 16.00
CA LYS A 40 8.56 1.44 15.44
C LYS A 40 8.15 1.63 13.99
N VAL A 41 9.09 2.12 13.21
CA VAL A 41 8.90 2.41 11.80
C VAL A 41 9.61 1.35 10.97
N GLN A 42 8.99 0.97 9.87
CA GLN A 42 9.54 -0.02 8.96
C GLN A 42 9.31 0.45 7.53
N GLY A 43 10.16 -0.01 6.61
CA GLY A 43 9.99 0.28 5.20
C GLY A 43 9.74 -0.98 4.40
N GLY A 44 9.22 -0.82 3.21
CA GLY A 44 9.00 -1.91 2.28
C GLY A 44 8.46 -1.43 0.96
N LEU A 45 8.51 -2.32 -0.02
CA LEU A 45 8.05 -2.01 -1.37
C LEU A 45 6.55 -2.26 -1.49
N VAL A 46 5.84 -1.30 -2.02
CA VAL A 46 4.41 -1.46 -2.29
C VAL A 46 4.23 -2.38 -3.49
N VAL A 47 3.58 -3.51 -3.26
CA VAL A 47 3.34 -4.51 -4.30
C VAL A 47 1.97 -4.34 -4.92
N LYS A 48 0.97 -4.09 -4.09
CA LYS A 48 -0.40 -3.90 -4.54
C LYS A 48 -1.12 -2.94 -3.61
N THR A 49 -2.14 -2.30 -4.12
CA THR A 49 -2.97 -1.40 -3.33
C THR A 49 -4.43 -1.76 -3.50
N GLY A 50 -5.21 -1.50 -2.48
CA GLY A 50 -6.65 -1.60 -2.59
C GLY A 50 -7.21 -0.43 -3.40
N PRO A 51 -8.51 -0.47 -3.67
CA PRO A 51 -9.13 0.59 -4.48
C PRO A 51 -9.16 1.95 -3.81
N GLY A 52 -9.04 1.99 -2.50
CA GLY A 52 -9.03 3.25 -1.77
C GLY A 52 -10.16 3.36 -0.77
N TYR A 53 -10.46 4.60 -0.40
CA TYR A 53 -11.52 4.87 0.56
C TYR A 53 -12.85 4.92 -0.15
N ALA A 54 -13.83 4.16 0.36
CA ALA A 54 -15.17 4.20 -0.19
C ALA A 54 -15.78 5.57 0.06
N ILE A 55 -16.29 6.18 -1.00
CA ILE A 55 -16.96 7.47 -0.89
C ILE A 55 -18.44 7.20 -0.78
N PRO A 56 -19.10 7.60 0.31
CA PRO A 56 -20.53 7.43 0.41
C PRO A 56 -21.20 8.27 -0.69
N GLU A 57 -22.03 7.62 -1.48
CA GLU A 57 -22.81 8.35 -2.46
C GLU A 57 -23.85 9.16 -1.71
N THR A 58 -23.60 10.46 -1.71
CA THR A 58 -24.64 11.34 -1.29
C THR A 58 -25.77 11.17 -2.26
N ALA A 59 -26.90 10.86 -1.72
CA ALA A 59 -28.16 10.70 -2.38
C ALA A 59 -28.36 11.55 -3.62
N SER A 60 -27.70 11.22 -4.69
CA SER A 60 -28.17 11.68 -5.95
C SER A 60 -29.31 10.74 -6.28
N ASP A 61 -30.39 11.29 -6.67
CA ASP A 61 -31.58 10.53 -7.01
C ASP A 61 -31.35 9.49 -8.08
N GLU A 62 -30.17 9.49 -8.64
CA GLU A 62 -29.84 8.59 -9.72
C GLU A 62 -29.16 7.30 -9.31
N SER A 63 -28.73 7.22 -8.07
CA SER A 63 -28.05 6.02 -7.60
C SER A 63 -28.94 4.79 -7.64
N TRP A 64 -30.23 4.96 -7.43
CA TRP A 64 -31.17 3.85 -7.49
C TRP A 64 -31.49 3.43 -8.93
N LYS A 65 -31.37 4.33 -9.87
CA LYS A 65 -31.63 4.02 -11.28
C LYS A 65 -30.56 3.16 -11.91
N ALA A 66 -29.36 3.31 -11.45
CA ALA A 66 -28.24 2.54 -11.99
C ALA A 66 -28.06 1.21 -11.30
N GLY A 67 -29.02 0.80 -10.48
CA GLY A 67 -28.88 -0.41 -9.72
C GLY A 67 -28.03 -0.25 -8.47
N GLY A 68 -27.55 0.92 -8.19
CA GLY A 68 -26.93 1.27 -6.93
C GLY A 68 -25.67 0.52 -6.56
N LYS A 69 -24.97 -0.08 -7.52
CA LYS A 69 -23.84 -0.92 -7.19
C LYS A 69 -22.48 -0.33 -7.51
N ASP A 70 -22.45 0.84 -8.09
CA ASP A 70 -21.18 1.46 -8.41
C ASP A 70 -20.67 2.21 -7.19
N VAL A 71 -19.77 1.55 -6.47
CA VAL A 71 -19.11 2.18 -5.34
C VAL A 71 -17.95 3.00 -5.87
N LYS A 72 -17.92 4.26 -5.53
CA LYS A 72 -16.82 5.11 -5.88
C LYS A 72 -15.78 5.09 -4.77
N TYR A 73 -14.53 5.14 -5.16
CA TYR A 73 -13.43 5.14 -4.22
C TYR A 73 -12.55 6.35 -4.44
N LEU A 74 -12.07 6.91 -3.33
CA LEU A 74 -10.99 7.88 -3.37
C LEU A 74 -9.69 7.10 -3.41
N PRO A 75 -8.91 7.18 -4.49
CA PRO A 75 -7.71 6.36 -4.62
C PRO A 75 -6.69 6.64 -3.53
N LEU A 76 -5.91 5.65 -3.20
CA LEU A 76 -4.83 5.81 -2.25
C LEU A 76 -3.68 6.59 -2.88
N GLN A 77 -2.94 7.31 -2.05
CA GLN A 77 -1.72 7.97 -2.51
C GLN A 77 -0.64 6.97 -2.88
N ALA A 78 -0.57 5.87 -2.14
CA ALA A 78 0.40 4.83 -2.40
C ALA A 78 0.10 4.15 -3.74
N LYS A 79 1.15 3.89 -4.50
CA LYS A 79 1.05 3.21 -5.79
C LYS A 79 2.04 2.05 -5.83
N GLU A 80 1.79 1.11 -6.72
CA GLU A 80 2.71 0.00 -6.92
C GLU A 80 4.10 0.54 -7.24
N GLU A 81 5.09 -0.13 -6.68
CA GLU A 81 6.51 0.20 -6.82
C GLU A 81 6.99 1.38 -5.98
N ASP A 82 6.09 2.04 -5.25
CA ASP A 82 6.53 3.00 -4.25
C ASP A 82 7.23 2.27 -3.11
N TYR A 83 8.19 2.93 -2.50
CA TYR A 83 8.77 2.45 -1.25
C TYR A 83 8.07 3.17 -0.10
N ALA A 84 7.45 2.41 0.78
CA ALA A 84 6.63 2.99 1.83
C ALA A 84 7.32 2.89 3.18
N ILE A 85 7.18 3.94 3.99
CA ILE A 85 7.57 3.95 5.38
C ILE A 85 6.29 3.94 6.19
N PHE A 86 6.17 3.00 7.10
CA PHE A 86 4.92 2.81 7.83
C PHE A 86 5.15 2.40 9.27
N LEU A 87 4.10 2.52 10.06
CA LEU A 87 4.14 2.13 11.47
C LEU A 87 4.12 0.61 11.57
N LYS A 88 5.16 0.04 12.15
CA LYS A 88 5.34 -1.41 12.22
C LYS A 88 4.21 -2.10 12.96
N ASP A 89 3.72 -1.50 14.03
CA ASP A 89 2.67 -2.12 14.85
C ASP A 89 1.33 -2.20 14.13
N SER A 90 1.16 -1.46 13.06
CA SER A 90 -0.07 -1.49 12.27
C SER A 90 -0.02 -2.50 11.13
N ALA A 91 1.12 -3.12 10.92
CA ALA A 91 1.30 -4.06 9.83
C ALA A 91 0.89 -5.46 10.28
N MET A 92 0.20 -6.16 9.39
CA MET A 92 -0.16 -7.55 9.61
C MET A 92 0.66 -8.43 8.68
N GLU A 93 1.38 -9.37 9.27
CA GLU A 93 2.21 -10.28 8.47
C GLU A 93 1.38 -11.41 7.90
N ILE A 94 1.55 -11.67 6.62
CA ILE A 94 0.95 -12.81 5.96
C ILE A 94 2.01 -13.54 5.16
N GLU A 95 1.73 -14.78 4.81
CA GLU A 95 2.58 -15.54 3.93
C GLU A 95 1.74 -16.02 2.75
N PHE A 96 2.22 -15.80 1.56
CA PHE A 96 1.53 -16.24 0.35
C PHE A 96 2.55 -16.83 -0.61
N GLU A 97 2.32 -18.08 -0.98
CA GLU A 97 3.22 -18.82 -1.87
C GLU A 97 4.68 -18.76 -1.38
N GLU A 98 4.85 -19.07 -0.11
CA GLU A 98 6.15 -19.16 0.56
C GLU A 98 6.89 -17.84 0.68
N LYS A 99 6.21 -16.73 0.42
CA LYS A 99 6.80 -15.42 0.55
C LYS A 99 6.02 -14.59 1.58
N LYS A 100 6.77 -13.85 2.36
CA LYS A 100 6.23 -13.04 3.44
C LYS A 100 5.85 -11.66 2.91
N TYR A 101 4.65 -11.21 3.25
CA TYR A 101 4.18 -9.88 2.92
C TYR A 101 3.57 -9.23 4.15
N LEU A 102 3.40 -7.94 4.09
CA LEU A 102 2.70 -7.18 5.13
C LEU A 102 1.48 -6.51 4.53
N ILE A 103 0.39 -6.54 5.26
CA ILE A 103 -0.80 -5.76 4.93
C ILE A 103 -0.84 -4.59 5.89
N VAL A 104 -0.86 -3.39 5.34
CA VAL A 104 -0.79 -2.16 6.14
C VAL A 104 -1.94 -1.26 5.76
N PRO A 105 -2.69 -0.73 6.75
CA PRO A 105 -3.69 0.27 6.41
C PRO A 105 -3.00 1.52 5.88
N HIS A 106 -3.57 2.15 4.87
CA HIS A 106 -2.96 3.31 4.25
C HIS A 106 -2.72 4.43 5.27
N SER A 107 -3.59 4.53 6.27
CA SER A 107 -3.45 5.54 7.33
C SER A 107 -2.19 5.37 8.18
N ALA A 108 -1.57 4.20 8.13
CA ALA A 108 -0.34 3.96 8.88
C ALA A 108 0.91 4.27 8.05
N ILE A 109 0.76 4.63 6.80
CA ILE A 109 1.88 5.00 5.95
C ILE A 109 2.26 6.44 6.22
N LEU A 110 3.53 6.64 6.52
CA LEU A 110 4.04 7.97 6.90
C LEU A 110 4.65 8.71 5.72
N ALA A 111 5.26 7.97 4.80
CA ALA A 111 5.92 8.59 3.66
C ALA A 111 6.06 7.56 2.54
N LEU A 112 6.17 8.06 1.33
CA LEU A 112 6.37 7.25 0.13
C LEU A 112 7.56 7.82 -0.62
N VAL A 113 8.41 6.94 -1.12
CA VAL A 113 9.48 7.32 -2.03
C VAL A 113 9.17 6.73 -3.38
N ARG A 114 9.10 7.58 -4.36
CA ARG A 114 8.71 7.18 -5.72
C ARG A 114 9.79 7.57 -6.68
N THR A 115 10.14 6.63 -7.55
CA THR A 115 11.09 6.92 -8.61
C THR A 115 10.34 7.60 -9.74
N GLU A 116 10.80 8.79 -10.11
CA GLU A 116 10.19 9.54 -11.18
C GLU A 116 11.24 9.85 -12.24
N LEU A 117 10.81 9.84 -13.49
CA LEU A 117 11.70 10.22 -14.57
C LEU A 117 11.82 11.73 -14.60
N SER A 118 13.07 12.20 -14.66
CA SER A 118 13.34 13.63 -14.73
C SER A 118 13.84 13.97 -16.12
N GLU A 119 13.26 15.02 -16.72
CA GLU A 119 13.70 15.48 -18.03
C GLU A 119 15.04 16.18 -17.95
N ASP A 120 15.41 16.63 -16.79
CA ASP A 120 16.68 17.34 -16.58
C ASP A 120 17.81 16.41 -16.24
N GLY A 121 17.58 15.15 -16.42
CA GLY A 121 18.54 14.11 -16.04
C GLY A 121 19.84 14.09 -16.68
#